data_5a9340fad15c1dbe2bc25e2eba1ef552
#
_entry.id   5a9340fad15c1dbe2bc25e2eba1ef552
#
_cell.length_a   1.000
_cell.length_b   1.000
_cell.length_c   1.000
_cell.angle_alpha   90.00
_cell.angle_beta   90.00
_cell.angle_gamma   90.00
#
_symmetry.space_group_name_H-M   'P 1'
#
loop_
_entity.id
_entity.type
_entity.pdbx_description
1 polymer ?
#
loop_
_entity_poly.entity_id
_entity_poly.type
_entity_poly.pdbx_seq_one_letter_code
_entity_poly.pdbx_strand_id
1 'polypeptide(L)'
;MNEAGNNPDPQLEERIEELVGVVSFSRYLVAFSGAGISTESGIPDFRGPQGIWTKMRPIELQEFLRDPAARREYWRRKIESYPRMRDAEPNDGHKALAQLFGAGHLKTMITQNIDGLHQKAVSYTHLTLPTN
;
A
#
# COMPACT_ATOMS: atom_id res chain seq x y z
N MET A 1 10.72 4.88 -36.62
CA MET A 1 9.70 5.38 -35.70
C MET A 1 8.64 4.29 -35.60
N ASN A 2 8.72 3.43 -34.62
CA ASN A 2 7.71 2.42 -34.34
C ASN A 2 7.00 2.88 -33.06
N GLU A 3 5.82 3.48 -33.24
CA GLU A 3 4.84 3.56 -32.18
C GLU A 3 4.30 2.14 -31.95
N ALA A 4 4.87 1.45 -30.97
CA ALA A 4 4.26 0.25 -30.44
C ALA A 4 2.98 0.71 -29.75
N GLY A 5 1.85 0.60 -30.44
CA GLY A 5 0.53 0.86 -29.91
C GLY A 5 0.34 0.02 -28.66
N ASN A 6 0.19 0.70 -27.53
CA ASN A 6 -0.19 0.12 -26.26
C ASN A 6 -1.66 -0.31 -26.37
N ASN A 7 -1.90 -1.46 -27.02
CA ASN A 7 -3.23 -2.03 -27.07
C ASN A 7 -3.43 -2.71 -25.70
N PRO A 8 -4.34 -2.21 -24.86
CA PRO A 8 -4.55 -2.79 -23.54
C PRO A 8 -4.94 -4.26 -23.70
N ASP A 9 -4.46 -5.09 -22.78
CA ASP A 9 -4.81 -6.51 -22.72
C ASP A 9 -6.34 -6.65 -22.60
N PRO A 10 -7.03 -7.29 -23.59
CA PRO A 10 -8.50 -7.41 -23.54
C PRO A 10 -9.02 -8.07 -22.26
N GLN A 11 -8.24 -8.97 -21.66
CA GLN A 11 -8.59 -9.58 -20.37
C GLN A 11 -8.50 -8.56 -19.20
N LEU A 12 -7.62 -7.58 -19.32
CA LEU A 12 -7.51 -6.51 -18.31
C LEU A 12 -8.71 -5.57 -18.40
N GLU A 13 -9.13 -5.21 -19.59
CA GLU A 13 -10.33 -4.37 -19.80
C GLU A 13 -11.59 -5.03 -19.23
N GLU A 14 -11.82 -6.31 -19.56
CA GLU A 14 -12.95 -7.06 -19.02
C GLU A 14 -12.96 -7.07 -17.48
N ARG A 15 -11.79 -7.32 -16.85
CA ARG A 15 -11.66 -7.31 -15.39
C ARG A 15 -11.88 -5.92 -14.78
N ILE A 16 -11.49 -4.86 -15.49
CA ILE A 16 -11.74 -3.48 -15.06
C ILE A 16 -13.25 -3.20 -15.11
N GLU A 17 -13.95 -3.61 -16.16
CA GLU A 17 -15.40 -3.44 -16.28
C GLU A 17 -16.15 -4.19 -15.18
N GLU A 18 -15.76 -5.44 -14.89
CA GLU A 18 -16.29 -6.20 -13.76
C GLU A 18 -16.11 -5.46 -12.43
N LEU A 19 -14.90 -4.95 -12.18
CA LEU A 19 -14.59 -4.19 -10.96
C LEU A 19 -15.42 -2.90 -10.88
N VAL A 20 -15.56 -2.17 -11.98
CA VAL A 20 -16.40 -0.97 -12.07
C VAL A 20 -17.85 -1.32 -11.72
N GLY A 21 -18.37 -2.44 -12.22
CA GLY A 21 -19.70 -2.94 -11.87
C GLY A 21 -19.84 -3.18 -10.37
N VAL A 22 -18.91 -3.93 -9.77
CA VAL A 22 -18.92 -4.22 -8.32
C VAL A 22 -18.89 -2.94 -7.50
N VAL A 23 -18.03 -2.00 -7.84
CA VAL A 23 -17.88 -0.71 -7.13
C VAL A 23 -19.16 0.12 -7.26
N SER A 24 -19.73 0.20 -8.48
CA SER A 24 -20.92 1.03 -8.77
C SER A 24 -22.19 0.54 -8.09
N PHE A 25 -22.36 -0.78 -7.97
CA PHE A 25 -23.52 -1.38 -7.32
C PHE A 25 -23.36 -1.59 -5.81
N SER A 26 -22.16 -1.35 -5.26
CA SER A 26 -21.90 -1.50 -3.84
C SER A 26 -22.59 -0.40 -3.03
N ARG A 27 -23.38 -0.78 -2.02
CA ARG A 27 -23.97 0.16 -1.06
C ARG A 27 -23.01 0.57 0.04
N TYR A 28 -22.03 -0.28 0.33
CA TYR A 28 -21.03 -0.06 1.38
C TYR A 28 -19.70 -0.67 0.95
N LEU A 29 -18.90 0.11 0.27
CA LEU A 29 -17.58 -0.31 -0.19
C LEU A 29 -16.56 -0.10 0.91
N VAL A 30 -15.78 -1.14 1.19
CA VAL A 30 -14.64 -1.11 2.11
C VAL A 30 -13.38 -1.48 1.32
N ALA A 31 -12.33 -0.68 1.43
CA ALA A 31 -11.02 -1.04 0.92
C ALA A 31 -10.13 -1.54 2.06
N PHE A 32 -9.43 -2.66 1.81
CA PHE A 32 -8.43 -3.21 2.72
C PHE A 32 -7.09 -3.32 2.00
N SER A 33 -6.06 -2.67 2.52
CA SER A 33 -4.75 -2.61 1.86
C SER A 33 -3.61 -3.14 2.72
N GLY A 34 -2.55 -3.58 2.05
CA GLY A 34 -1.29 -4.01 2.62
C GLY A 34 -0.10 -3.41 1.87
N ALA A 35 1.11 -3.87 2.18
CA ALA A 35 2.35 -3.29 1.68
C ALA A 35 2.48 -3.27 0.15
N GLY A 36 1.77 -4.17 -0.55
CA GLY A 36 1.80 -4.22 -2.02
C GLY A 36 1.34 -2.94 -2.70
N ILE A 37 0.38 -2.19 -2.12
CA ILE A 37 -0.07 -0.92 -2.71
C ILE A 37 1.03 0.14 -2.73
N SER A 38 2.03 0.05 -1.86
CA SER A 38 3.08 1.05 -1.71
C SER A 38 4.34 0.74 -2.52
N THR A 39 4.38 -0.37 -3.28
CA THR A 39 5.55 -0.76 -4.08
C THR A 39 5.86 0.25 -5.18
N GLU A 40 4.87 0.80 -5.84
CA GLU A 40 5.03 1.86 -6.84
C GLU A 40 5.40 3.22 -6.23
N SER A 41 5.28 3.36 -4.91
CA SER A 41 5.81 4.50 -4.16
C SER A 41 7.27 4.30 -3.71
N GLY A 42 7.91 3.21 -4.14
CA GLY A 42 9.28 2.87 -3.81
C GLY A 42 9.45 2.15 -2.46
N ILE A 43 8.38 1.84 -1.73
CA ILE A 43 8.43 1.08 -0.49
C ILE A 43 8.27 -0.41 -0.82
N PRO A 44 9.28 -1.27 -0.59
CA PRO A 44 9.16 -2.69 -0.91
C PRO A 44 8.13 -3.36 0.00
N ASP A 45 7.40 -4.31 -0.56
CA ASP A 45 6.53 -5.19 0.22
C ASP A 45 7.34 -6.24 1.01
N PHE A 46 6.64 -7.12 1.72
CA PHE A 46 7.30 -8.16 2.52
C PHE A 46 7.49 -9.48 1.78
N ARG A 47 6.51 -9.93 1.00
CA ARG A 47 6.39 -11.29 0.45
C ARG A 47 6.36 -11.36 -1.06
N GLY A 48 6.27 -10.24 -1.77
CA GLY A 48 6.30 -10.19 -3.23
C GLY A 48 7.62 -10.72 -3.80
N PRO A 49 7.74 -10.83 -5.12
CA PRO A 49 8.94 -11.37 -5.78
C PRO A 49 10.23 -10.64 -5.40
N GLN A 50 10.13 -9.37 -5.04
CA GLN A 50 11.26 -8.55 -4.57
C GLN A 50 11.10 -8.12 -3.10
N GLY A 51 10.20 -8.75 -2.38
CA GLY A 51 9.84 -8.40 -1.01
C GLY A 51 11.02 -8.54 -0.05
N ILE A 52 10.93 -7.83 1.07
CA ILE A 52 12.01 -7.75 2.07
C ILE A 52 12.39 -9.14 2.60
N TRP A 53 11.41 -10.02 2.78
CA TRP A 53 11.64 -11.35 3.37
C TRP A 53 12.28 -12.35 2.40
N THR A 54 12.38 -12.03 1.10
CA THR A 54 13.22 -12.81 0.18
C THR A 54 14.71 -12.58 0.40
N LYS A 55 15.07 -11.44 1.00
CA LYS A 55 16.45 -11.00 1.20
C LYS A 55 16.92 -11.13 2.65
N MET A 56 16.00 -11.06 3.60
CA MET A 56 16.33 -11.15 5.02
C MET A 56 15.20 -11.76 5.84
N ARG A 57 15.56 -12.58 6.80
CA ARG A 57 14.61 -13.18 7.74
C ARG A 57 13.95 -12.09 8.60
N PRO A 58 12.63 -12.17 8.84
CA PRO A 58 12.00 -11.33 9.85
C PRO A 58 12.56 -11.63 11.24
N ILE A 59 12.63 -10.60 12.07
CA ILE A 59 12.94 -10.74 13.50
C ILE A 59 11.60 -10.90 14.22
N GLU A 60 11.43 -12.06 14.85
CA GLU A 60 10.22 -12.41 15.57
C GLU A 60 10.09 -11.61 16.87
N LEU A 61 8.85 -11.36 17.31
CA LEU A 61 8.60 -10.59 18.54
C LEU A 61 9.32 -11.19 19.75
N GLN A 62 9.29 -12.51 19.92
CA GLN A 62 9.94 -13.17 21.04
C GLN A 62 11.47 -13.06 21.00
N GLU A 63 12.06 -13.09 19.81
CA GLU A 63 13.47 -12.85 19.59
C GLU A 63 13.84 -11.40 19.93
N PHE A 64 13.06 -10.44 19.42
CA PHE A 64 13.23 -9.02 19.75
C PHE A 64 13.17 -8.76 21.27
N LEU A 65 12.26 -9.39 21.98
CA LEU A 65 12.09 -9.18 23.42
C LEU A 65 13.25 -9.78 24.24
N ARG A 66 13.80 -10.93 23.82
CA ARG A 66 14.78 -11.68 24.59
C ARG A 66 16.22 -11.37 24.23
N ASP A 67 16.50 -11.06 22.96
CA ASP A 67 17.87 -10.89 22.47
C ASP A 67 18.21 -9.41 22.19
N PRO A 68 19.15 -8.82 22.95
CA PRO A 68 19.64 -7.47 22.69
C PRO A 68 20.28 -7.29 21.29
N ALA A 69 20.88 -8.35 20.73
CA ALA A 69 21.46 -8.29 19.39
C ALA A 69 20.37 -8.20 18.31
N ALA A 70 19.30 -8.99 18.46
CA ALA A 70 18.15 -8.92 17.57
C ALA A 70 17.47 -7.54 17.62
N ARG A 71 17.36 -6.91 18.80
CA ARG A 71 16.86 -5.54 18.94
C ARG A 71 17.72 -4.51 18.20
N ARG A 72 19.06 -4.59 18.34
CA ARG A 72 19.97 -3.69 17.62
C ARG A 72 19.82 -3.85 16.11
N GLU A 73 19.77 -5.09 15.64
CA GLU A 73 19.60 -5.39 14.22
C GLU A 73 18.23 -4.89 13.69
N TYR A 74 17.16 -5.06 14.45
CA TYR A 74 15.84 -4.51 14.10
C TYR A 74 15.89 -3.00 13.91
N TRP A 75 16.46 -2.28 14.86
CA TRP A 75 16.55 -0.82 14.80
C TRP A 75 17.51 -0.35 13.70
N ARG A 76 18.61 -1.05 13.46
CA ARG A 76 19.50 -0.77 12.33
C ARG A 76 18.74 -0.81 11.02
N ARG A 77 17.98 -1.88 10.76
CA ARG A 77 17.14 -2.03 9.55
C ARG A 77 16.09 -0.92 9.45
N LYS A 78 15.47 -0.53 10.58
CA LYS A 78 14.50 0.55 10.61
C LYS A 78 15.11 1.90 10.26
N ILE A 79 16.26 2.22 10.81
CA ILE A 79 16.99 3.47 10.51
C ILE A 79 17.37 3.53 9.02
N GLU A 80 17.89 2.43 8.47
CA GLU A 80 18.27 2.36 7.06
C GLU A 80 17.08 2.49 6.09
N SER A 81 15.92 1.95 6.46
CA SER A 81 14.73 2.00 5.62
C SER A 81 13.89 3.27 5.79
N TYR A 82 14.06 3.99 6.90
CA TYR A 82 13.24 5.15 7.25
C TYR A 82 13.26 6.29 6.22
N PRO A 83 14.42 6.71 5.64
CA PRO A 83 14.42 7.79 4.64
C PRO A 83 13.52 7.47 3.45
N ARG A 84 13.54 6.24 2.96
CA ARG A 84 12.68 5.79 1.86
C ARG A 84 11.19 5.91 2.22
N MET A 85 10.81 5.51 3.42
CA MET A 85 9.43 5.61 3.88
C MET A 85 9.00 7.08 4.10
N ARG A 86 9.88 7.89 4.69
CA ARG A 86 9.62 9.31 4.95
C ARG A 86 9.39 10.11 3.66
N ASP A 87 10.20 9.83 2.63
CA ASP A 87 10.25 10.61 1.40
C ASP A 87 9.31 10.05 0.31
N ALA A 88 8.65 8.92 0.59
CA ALA A 88 7.69 8.33 -0.34
C ALA A 88 6.46 9.21 -0.54
N GLU A 89 5.95 9.21 -1.78
CA GLU A 89 4.73 9.93 -2.17
C GLU A 89 3.63 8.94 -2.59
N PRO A 90 2.35 9.32 -2.41
CA PRO A 90 1.24 8.51 -2.84
C PRO A 90 1.27 8.24 -4.35
N ASN A 91 1.18 6.98 -4.73
CA ASN A 91 1.02 6.55 -6.12
C ASN A 91 -0.43 6.59 -6.57
N ASP A 92 -0.68 6.22 -7.82
CA ASP A 92 -2.02 6.30 -8.42
C ASP A 92 -3.04 5.38 -7.74
N GLY A 93 -2.62 4.24 -7.18
CA GLY A 93 -3.50 3.41 -6.37
C GLY A 93 -4.01 4.12 -5.11
N HIS A 94 -3.15 4.83 -4.41
CA HIS A 94 -3.55 5.64 -3.25
C HIS A 94 -4.49 6.78 -3.64
N LYS A 95 -4.19 7.47 -4.76
CA LYS A 95 -5.00 8.57 -5.28
C LYS A 95 -6.38 8.11 -5.74
N ALA A 96 -6.45 6.96 -6.43
CA ALA A 96 -7.72 6.37 -6.86
C ALA A 96 -8.64 6.04 -5.66
N LEU A 97 -8.10 5.44 -4.61
CA LEU A 97 -8.87 5.18 -3.37
C LEU A 97 -9.32 6.47 -2.69
N ALA A 98 -8.49 7.51 -2.68
CA ALA A 98 -8.86 8.82 -2.15
C ALA A 98 -9.99 9.46 -2.96
N GLN A 99 -9.96 9.34 -4.30
CA GLN A 99 -11.02 9.83 -5.17
C GLN A 99 -12.34 9.09 -4.96
N LEU A 100 -12.31 7.75 -4.85
CA LEU A 100 -13.50 6.95 -4.53
C LEU A 100 -14.10 7.32 -3.17
N PHE A 101 -13.26 7.63 -2.20
CA PHE A 101 -13.70 8.10 -0.89
C PHE A 101 -14.33 9.50 -1.00
N GLY A 102 -13.68 10.45 -1.67
CA GLY A 102 -14.19 11.80 -1.88
C GLY A 102 -15.51 11.84 -2.68
N ALA A 103 -15.68 10.92 -3.62
CA ALA A 103 -16.92 10.73 -4.38
C ALA A 103 -18.04 10.02 -3.57
N GLY A 104 -17.74 9.55 -2.36
CA GLY A 104 -18.69 8.87 -1.49
C GLY A 104 -18.99 7.41 -1.86
N HIS A 105 -18.25 6.84 -2.81
CA HIS A 105 -18.35 5.41 -3.13
C HIS A 105 -17.66 4.55 -2.05
N LEU A 106 -16.42 4.88 -1.69
CA LEU A 106 -15.71 4.19 -0.63
C LEU A 106 -16.11 4.75 0.74
N LYS A 107 -16.56 3.89 1.65
CA LYS A 107 -17.05 4.29 2.98
C LYS A 107 -16.01 4.11 4.08
N THR A 108 -15.12 3.13 3.92
CA THR A 108 -14.13 2.79 4.92
C THR A 108 -12.84 2.34 4.25
N MET A 109 -11.73 2.82 4.77
CA MET A 109 -10.40 2.37 4.39
C MET A 109 -9.72 1.72 5.60
N ILE A 110 -9.29 0.48 5.44
CA ILE A 110 -8.52 -0.28 6.43
C ILE A 110 -7.14 -0.55 5.85
N THR A 111 -6.09 -0.27 6.57
CA THR A 111 -4.72 -0.54 6.10
C THR A 111 -3.86 -1.18 7.18
N GLN A 112 -2.99 -2.11 6.78
CA GLN A 112 -1.91 -2.66 7.60
C GLN A 112 -0.63 -1.83 7.49
N ASN A 113 -0.60 -0.82 6.62
CA ASN A 113 0.58 -0.03 6.34
C ASN A 113 0.78 1.06 7.39
N ILE A 114 2.05 1.35 7.67
CA ILE A 114 2.47 2.41 8.60
C ILE A 114 3.17 3.57 7.87
N ASP A 115 3.11 3.59 6.54
CA ASP A 115 3.80 4.58 5.70
C ASP A 115 3.09 5.95 5.64
N GLY A 116 1.83 6.02 6.05
CA GLY A 116 1.04 7.24 6.02
C GLY A 116 0.60 7.68 4.62
N LEU A 117 0.81 6.87 3.57
CA LEU A 117 0.53 7.29 2.18
C LEU A 117 -0.95 7.43 1.89
N HIS A 118 -1.82 6.64 2.52
CA HIS A 118 -3.26 6.85 2.42
C HIS A 118 -3.68 8.19 3.00
N GLN A 119 -3.13 8.56 4.17
CA GLN A 119 -3.39 9.86 4.79
C GLN A 119 -2.87 11.00 3.92
N LYS A 120 -1.66 10.87 3.36
CA LYS A 120 -1.10 11.85 2.41
C LYS A 120 -1.99 12.01 1.17
N ALA A 121 -2.51 10.91 0.60
CA ALA A 121 -3.38 10.94 -0.57
C ALA A 121 -4.72 11.64 -0.29
N VAL A 122 -5.19 11.57 0.95
CA VAL A 122 -6.47 12.13 1.41
C VAL A 122 -6.28 13.45 2.14
N SER A 123 -5.07 14.02 2.19
CA SER A 123 -4.73 15.23 2.98
C SER A 123 -5.66 16.43 2.78
N TYR A 124 -6.64 16.32 1.90
CA TYR A 124 -7.69 17.27 1.66
C TYR A 124 -9.09 16.81 2.09
N THR A 125 -9.22 15.59 2.65
CA THR A 125 -10.49 15.06 3.16
C THR A 125 -10.23 14.31 4.47
N HIS A 126 -10.90 14.70 5.56
CA HIS A 126 -10.72 14.16 6.90
C HIS A 126 -10.96 12.64 6.98
N LEU A 127 -9.88 11.86 7.07
CA LEU A 127 -9.90 10.45 7.44
C LEU A 127 -9.17 10.28 8.77
N THR A 128 -9.90 9.98 9.83
CA THR A 128 -9.30 9.42 11.03
C THR A 128 -9.31 7.91 10.90
N LEU A 129 -8.13 7.32 10.67
CA LEU A 129 -7.96 5.87 10.79
C LEU A 129 -7.77 5.53 12.27
N PRO A 130 -8.39 4.48 12.79
CA PRO A 130 -8.05 4.01 14.13
C PRO A 130 -6.59 3.53 14.11
N THR A 131 -5.75 4.26 14.82
CA THR A 131 -4.39 3.83 15.15
C THR A 131 -4.47 3.00 16.42
N ASN A 132 -4.20 1.70 16.33
CA ASN A 132 -3.91 0.86 17.48
C ASN A 132 -2.42 0.86 17.76
#